data_344f724d7170b53660c92dffc4a57446
#
_entry.id   344f724d7170b53660c92dffc4a57446
#
_cell.length_a   1.000
_cell.length_b   1.000
_cell.length_c   1.000
_cell.angle_alpha   90.00
_cell.angle_beta   90.00
_cell.angle_gamma   90.00
#
_symmetry.space_group_name_H-M   'P 1'
#
loop_
_entity.id
_entity.type
_entity.pdbx_description
1 polymer ?
#
loop_
_entity_poly.entity_id
_entity_poly.type
_entity_poly.pdbx_seq_one_letter_code
_entity_poly.pdbx_strand_id
1 'polypeptide(L)'
;MKKLEIRSFGGDAAPKIEGRTIDGYAIVFNQRSEVMLDWTGEGIRRFVEVVDPSAVDEALLLSSDIRALIEHNRERLLARYNKGAGTLSLTIDEHGLRYSFEAPNTTDGDYAVEMVKRGDISGSSFGFIAKNEDTVWTKEGNLWVRTIKRFSLLREITLTTDPAYTQTEVSVRSLEEMDKPIEEEKYLPYKVKLQLLRNRI
;
A
#
# COMPACT_ATOMS: atom_id res chain seq x y z
N MET A 1 -4.93 2.25 -20.26
CA MET A 1 -3.65 2.15 -19.49
C MET A 1 -3.99 1.63 -18.11
N LYS A 2 -3.29 0.61 -17.63
CA LYS A 2 -3.45 0.11 -16.26
C LYS A 2 -2.89 1.15 -15.29
N LYS A 3 -3.65 1.46 -14.23
CA LYS A 3 -3.27 2.46 -13.24
C LYS A 3 -2.34 1.82 -12.21
N LEU A 4 -1.26 2.51 -11.82
CA LEU A 4 -0.46 2.16 -10.67
C LEU A 4 -1.33 2.35 -9.41
N GLU A 5 -1.42 1.32 -8.61
CA GLU A 5 -2.10 1.34 -7.31
C GLU A 5 -1.06 1.45 -6.20
N ILE A 6 -1.41 2.12 -5.12
CA ILE A 6 -0.54 2.33 -3.94
C ILE A 6 -1.27 1.80 -2.73
N ARG A 7 -0.55 1.04 -1.88
CA ARG A 7 -1.03 0.55 -0.59
C ARG A 7 0.09 0.64 0.45
N SER A 8 -0.29 0.83 1.70
CA SER A 8 0.68 1.00 2.80
C SER A 8 0.31 0.12 3.98
N PHE A 9 1.30 -0.46 4.63
CA PHE A 9 1.18 -1.22 5.86
C PHE A 9 1.89 -0.51 7.01
N GLY A 10 1.31 -0.59 8.21
CA GLY A 10 1.89 -0.09 9.46
C GLY A 10 1.85 -1.16 10.56
N GLY A 11 1.98 -0.77 11.81
CA GLY A 11 1.97 -1.71 12.94
C GLY A 11 3.16 -2.68 12.88
N ASP A 12 2.92 -3.98 12.89
CA ASP A 12 3.97 -4.99 12.86
C ASP A 12 4.80 -5.00 11.56
N ALA A 13 4.26 -4.43 10.48
CA ALA A 13 4.95 -4.24 9.21
C ALA A 13 5.82 -2.97 9.15
N ALA A 14 5.74 -2.11 10.19
CA ALA A 14 6.48 -0.86 10.23
C ALA A 14 7.99 -1.09 10.05
N PRO A 15 8.69 -0.15 9.40
CA PRO A 15 10.13 -0.25 9.25
C PRO A 15 10.83 -0.20 10.59
N LYS A 16 11.86 -1.04 10.74
CA LYS A 16 12.76 -1.11 11.89
C LYS A 16 14.16 -0.71 11.45
N ILE A 17 14.98 -0.31 12.40
CA ILE A 17 16.33 0.14 12.11
C ILE A 17 17.33 -0.45 13.10
N GLU A 18 18.45 -0.96 12.57
CA GLU A 18 19.64 -1.35 13.32
C GLU A 18 20.86 -0.72 12.66
N GLY A 19 21.54 0.20 13.36
CA GLY A 19 22.59 1.01 12.77
C GLY A 19 22.07 1.88 11.63
N ARG A 20 22.44 1.56 10.40
CA ARG A 20 21.91 2.17 9.16
C ARG A 20 21.05 1.20 8.34
N THR A 21 20.92 -0.03 8.78
CA THR A 21 20.09 -1.02 8.10
C THR A 21 18.63 -0.79 8.46
N ILE A 22 17.80 -0.53 7.46
CA ILE A 22 16.35 -0.39 7.56
C ILE A 22 15.72 -1.64 6.97
N ASP A 23 14.84 -2.30 7.72
CA ASP A 23 14.09 -3.47 7.28
C ASP A 23 12.62 -3.38 7.71
N GLY A 24 11.75 -4.08 6.98
CA GLY A 24 10.32 -4.13 7.27
C GLY A 24 9.58 -4.98 6.26
N TYR A 25 8.25 -5.00 6.35
CA TYR A 25 7.41 -5.65 5.35
C TYR A 25 6.77 -4.61 4.43
N ALA A 26 7.02 -4.73 3.14
CA ALA A 26 6.36 -3.93 2.13
C ALA A 26 4.92 -4.40 1.89
N ILE A 27 4.70 -5.71 1.98
CA ILE A 27 3.42 -6.38 1.76
C ILE A 27 3.23 -7.39 2.88
N VAL A 28 2.04 -7.40 3.49
CA VAL A 28 1.62 -8.43 4.45
C VAL A 28 0.51 -9.24 3.81
N PHE A 29 0.66 -10.57 3.80
CA PHE A 29 -0.32 -11.47 3.22
C PHE A 29 -1.51 -11.70 4.15
N ASN A 30 -2.68 -11.95 3.56
CA ASN A 30 -3.92 -12.30 4.27
C ASN A 30 -4.41 -11.24 5.29
N GLN A 31 -3.79 -10.06 5.33
CA GLN A 31 -4.24 -8.95 6.17
C GLN A 31 -5.25 -8.11 5.41
N ARG A 32 -6.39 -7.78 6.06
CA ARG A 32 -7.38 -6.86 5.49
C ARG A 32 -6.91 -5.42 5.61
N SER A 33 -7.16 -4.63 4.58
CA SER A 33 -6.97 -3.19 4.62
C SER A 33 -8.05 -2.51 5.47
N GLU A 34 -7.86 -1.22 5.75
CA GLU A 34 -8.95 -0.31 6.08
C GLU A 34 -10.01 -0.32 4.97
N VAL A 35 -11.23 0.12 5.31
CA VAL A 35 -12.31 0.22 4.34
C VAL A 35 -12.01 1.31 3.33
N MET A 36 -11.93 0.92 2.08
CA MET A 36 -11.72 1.82 0.95
C MET A 36 -13.02 2.05 0.17
N LEU A 37 -13.04 3.11 -0.59
CA LEU A 37 -14.15 3.50 -1.45
C LEU A 37 -13.72 3.44 -2.92
N ASP A 38 -14.54 2.82 -3.74
CA ASP A 38 -14.38 2.76 -5.18
C ASP A 38 -15.66 3.29 -5.85
N TRP A 39 -15.48 4.11 -6.89
CA TRP A 39 -16.62 4.61 -7.66
C TRP A 39 -16.90 3.67 -8.83
N THR A 40 -18.08 3.02 -8.79
CA THR A 40 -18.56 2.18 -9.89
C THR A 40 -19.64 2.92 -10.68
N GLY A 41 -20.01 2.40 -11.86
CA GLY A 41 -21.14 2.96 -12.62
C GLY A 41 -22.50 2.88 -11.90
N GLU A 42 -22.59 2.09 -10.82
CA GLU A 42 -23.80 1.87 -10.02
C GLU A 42 -23.78 2.65 -8.69
N GLY A 43 -22.71 3.40 -8.39
CA GLY A 43 -22.54 4.15 -7.16
C GLY A 43 -21.24 3.86 -6.42
N ILE A 44 -21.18 4.21 -5.14
CA ILE A 44 -19.99 4.02 -4.29
C ILE A 44 -19.98 2.58 -3.76
N ARG A 45 -18.89 1.86 -4.04
CA ARG A 45 -18.61 0.54 -3.48
C ARG A 45 -17.64 0.66 -2.30
N ARG A 46 -18.04 0.11 -1.16
CA ARG A 46 -17.19 -0.06 0.02
C ARG A 46 -16.47 -1.40 -0.06
N PHE A 47 -15.18 -1.41 0.13
CA PHE A 47 -14.41 -2.65 0.09
C PHE A 47 -13.20 -2.63 1.01
N VAL A 48 -12.77 -3.81 1.40
CA VAL A 48 -11.45 -4.08 1.96
C VAL A 48 -10.64 -4.88 0.95
N GLU A 49 -9.33 -4.77 1.04
CA GLU A 49 -8.41 -5.48 0.16
C GLU A 49 -7.57 -6.48 0.96
N VAL A 50 -7.26 -7.59 0.34
CA VAL A 50 -6.37 -8.62 0.88
C VAL A 50 -5.39 -8.99 -0.21
N VAL A 51 -4.11 -9.06 0.14
CA VAL A 51 -3.06 -9.59 -0.74
C VAL A 51 -2.89 -11.07 -0.42
N ASP A 52 -3.16 -11.91 -1.39
CA ASP A 52 -2.98 -13.37 -1.27
C ASP A 52 -1.48 -13.70 -1.38
N PRO A 53 -0.97 -14.74 -0.68
CA PRO A 53 0.42 -15.16 -0.78
C PRO A 53 0.88 -15.46 -2.22
N SER A 54 -0.03 -15.87 -3.10
CA SER A 54 0.28 -16.09 -4.52
C SER A 54 0.48 -14.81 -5.34
N ALA A 55 0.19 -13.63 -4.75
CA ALA A 55 0.29 -12.36 -5.47
C ALA A 55 1.72 -11.96 -5.81
N VAL A 56 2.69 -12.43 -5.04
CA VAL A 56 4.11 -12.15 -5.20
C VAL A 56 4.87 -13.46 -5.26
N ASP A 57 5.63 -13.67 -6.33
CA ASP A 57 6.50 -14.82 -6.52
C ASP A 57 7.92 -14.40 -6.94
N GLU A 58 8.86 -15.34 -6.91
CA GLU A 58 10.25 -15.07 -7.32
C GLU A 58 10.35 -14.64 -8.79
N ALA A 59 9.48 -15.14 -9.66
CA ALA A 59 9.48 -14.78 -11.08
C ALA A 59 9.10 -13.30 -11.28
N LEU A 60 8.13 -12.79 -10.49
CA LEU A 60 7.79 -11.38 -10.45
C LEU A 60 9.00 -10.55 -9.99
N LEU A 61 9.68 -10.94 -8.90
CA LEU A 61 10.83 -10.22 -8.39
C LEU A 61 11.97 -10.21 -9.42
N LEU A 62 12.34 -11.35 -9.97
CA LEU A 62 13.42 -11.48 -10.95
C LEU A 62 13.14 -10.73 -12.27
N SER A 63 11.88 -10.44 -12.59
CA SER A 63 11.51 -9.62 -13.75
C SER A 63 11.37 -8.13 -13.44
N SER A 64 11.38 -7.73 -12.16
CA SER A 64 11.05 -6.39 -11.70
C SER A 64 12.29 -5.50 -11.48
N ASP A 65 12.08 -4.19 -11.62
CA ASP A 65 12.99 -3.12 -11.21
C ASP A 65 12.28 -2.31 -10.12
N ILE A 66 12.61 -2.62 -8.85
CA ILE A 66 11.92 -2.11 -7.66
C ILE A 66 12.83 -1.09 -6.95
N ARG A 67 12.27 0.06 -6.58
CA ARG A 67 12.96 1.12 -5.88
C ARG A 67 12.46 1.25 -4.45
N ALA A 68 13.37 1.41 -3.50
CA ALA A 68 13.04 1.87 -2.15
C ALA A 68 13.09 3.40 -2.12
N LEU A 69 11.98 4.04 -1.77
CA LEU A 69 11.78 5.49 -1.84
C LEU A 69 11.34 6.05 -0.48
N ILE A 70 11.24 7.38 -0.39
CA ILE A 70 10.57 8.10 0.69
C ILE A 70 9.34 8.79 0.08
N GLU A 71 8.15 8.58 0.68
CA GLU A 71 6.86 9.21 0.32
C GLU A 71 6.57 9.16 -1.19
N HIS A 72 6.81 8.03 -1.84
CA HIS A 72 6.59 7.81 -3.29
C HIS A 72 7.34 8.81 -4.21
N ASN A 73 8.30 9.54 -3.65
CA ASN A 73 9.09 10.52 -4.40
C ASN A 73 10.29 9.83 -5.07
N ARG A 74 10.30 9.77 -6.40
CA ARG A 74 11.35 9.13 -7.18
C ARG A 74 12.72 9.81 -7.11
N GLU A 75 12.74 11.07 -6.70
CA GLU A 75 13.99 11.81 -6.48
C GLU A 75 14.66 11.42 -5.16
N ARG A 76 13.89 10.80 -4.22
CA ARG A 76 14.35 10.38 -2.90
C ARG A 76 14.62 8.87 -2.85
N LEU A 77 15.58 8.42 -3.67
CA LEU A 77 15.96 7.01 -3.80
C LEU A 77 16.86 6.58 -2.63
N LEU A 78 16.45 5.52 -1.92
CA LEU A 78 17.22 4.92 -0.83
C LEU A 78 17.97 3.66 -1.27
N ALA A 79 17.32 2.79 -2.04
CA ALA A 79 17.91 1.55 -2.53
C ALA A 79 17.17 1.07 -3.78
N ARG A 80 17.75 0.09 -4.49
CA ARG A 80 17.16 -0.47 -5.71
C ARG A 80 17.40 -1.96 -5.80
N TYR A 81 16.37 -2.71 -6.17
CA TYR A 81 16.45 -4.10 -6.62
C TYR A 81 16.18 -4.12 -8.12
N ASN A 82 17.12 -4.61 -8.90
CA ASN A 82 17.00 -4.70 -10.34
C ASN A 82 17.24 -6.15 -10.78
N LYS A 83 16.16 -6.92 -10.95
CA LYS A 83 16.18 -8.27 -11.47
C LYS A 83 17.18 -9.20 -10.74
N GLY A 84 17.10 -9.20 -9.41
CA GLY A 84 17.97 -10.02 -8.57
C GLY A 84 19.27 -9.36 -8.10
N ALA A 85 19.57 -8.13 -8.54
CA ALA A 85 20.76 -7.41 -8.15
C ALA A 85 20.45 -6.01 -7.60
N GLY A 86 21.37 -5.45 -6.81
CA GLY A 86 21.25 -4.08 -6.30
C GLY A 86 21.47 -3.99 -4.80
N THR A 87 21.09 -2.83 -4.23
CA THR A 87 21.27 -2.48 -2.82
C THR A 87 20.04 -2.76 -1.96
N LEU A 88 18.91 -3.10 -2.57
CA LEU A 88 17.67 -3.51 -1.90
C LEU A 88 17.59 -5.02 -1.91
N SER A 89 17.49 -5.64 -0.74
CA SER A 89 17.22 -7.06 -0.56
C SER A 89 15.72 -7.29 -0.39
N LEU A 90 15.18 -8.30 -1.07
CA LEU A 90 13.78 -8.70 -0.99
C LEU A 90 13.69 -10.20 -0.69
N THR A 91 12.84 -10.57 0.26
CA THR A 91 12.59 -11.95 0.66
C THR A 91 11.09 -12.19 0.83
N ILE A 92 10.59 -13.25 0.21
CA ILE A 92 9.21 -13.70 0.40
C ILE A 92 9.23 -14.74 1.52
N ASP A 93 8.38 -14.56 2.54
CA ASP A 93 8.16 -15.51 3.62
C ASP A 93 6.66 -15.74 3.84
N GLU A 94 6.29 -16.51 4.88
CA GLU A 94 4.89 -16.82 5.20
C GLU A 94 4.08 -15.57 5.60
N HIS A 95 4.76 -14.54 6.12
CA HIS A 95 4.12 -13.31 6.55
C HIS A 95 3.91 -12.33 5.38
N GLY A 96 4.84 -12.27 4.43
CA GLY A 96 4.73 -11.31 3.33
C GLY A 96 5.99 -11.13 2.49
N LEU A 97 6.12 -9.95 1.88
CA LEU A 97 7.32 -9.49 1.21
C LEU A 97 8.13 -8.60 2.14
N ARG A 98 9.19 -9.14 2.70
CA ARG A 98 10.17 -8.43 3.53
C ARG A 98 11.19 -7.70 2.65
N TYR A 99 11.58 -6.50 3.06
CA TYR A 99 12.68 -5.76 2.45
C TYR A 99 13.75 -5.44 3.50
N SER A 100 14.99 -5.25 3.03
CA SER A 100 16.10 -4.74 3.84
C SER A 100 17.11 -4.01 2.96
N PHE A 101 17.65 -2.92 3.45
CA PHE A 101 18.73 -2.16 2.80
C PHE A 101 19.52 -1.34 3.80
N GLU A 102 20.78 -1.07 3.48
CA GLU A 102 21.58 -0.08 4.19
C GLU A 102 21.26 1.32 3.65
N ALA A 103 20.85 2.24 4.54
CA ALA A 103 20.53 3.61 4.16
C ALA A 103 21.80 4.30 3.59
N PRO A 104 21.72 4.91 2.39
CA PRO A 104 22.88 5.51 1.75
C PRO A 104 23.43 6.70 2.56
N ASN A 105 24.71 7.00 2.40
CA ASN A 105 25.37 8.17 3.02
C ASN A 105 25.02 9.45 2.23
N THR A 106 23.74 9.83 2.28
CA THR A 106 23.15 10.99 1.61
C THR A 106 22.18 11.68 2.56
N THR A 107 21.78 12.91 2.25
CA THR A 107 20.77 13.65 3.03
C THR A 107 19.46 12.85 3.19
N ASP A 108 19.01 12.15 2.14
CA ASP A 108 17.80 11.32 2.22
C ASP A 108 17.99 10.05 3.05
N GLY A 109 19.18 9.44 2.98
CA GLY A 109 19.51 8.29 3.82
C GLY A 109 19.57 8.66 5.29
N ASP A 110 20.21 9.79 5.63
CA ASP A 110 20.27 10.31 7.00
C ASP A 110 18.88 10.70 7.52
N TYR A 111 18.08 11.33 6.69
CA TYR A 111 16.67 11.62 6.99
C TYR A 111 15.88 10.34 7.29
N ALA A 112 16.00 9.31 6.43
CA ALA A 112 15.29 8.04 6.63
C ALA A 112 15.70 7.36 7.95
N VAL A 113 17.00 7.33 8.25
CA VAL A 113 17.55 6.78 9.51
C VAL A 113 16.94 7.48 10.72
N GLU A 114 16.93 8.81 10.74
CA GLU A 114 16.41 9.60 11.85
C GLU A 114 14.90 9.42 12.00
N MET A 115 14.13 9.48 10.90
CA MET A 115 12.67 9.41 10.94
C MET A 115 12.17 8.01 11.32
N VAL A 116 12.82 6.94 10.87
CA VAL A 116 12.49 5.57 11.31
C VAL A 116 12.84 5.38 12.78
N LYS A 117 14.02 5.85 13.22
CA LYS A 117 14.45 5.75 14.62
C LYS A 117 13.52 6.47 15.60
N ARG A 118 12.96 7.60 15.19
CA ARG A 118 12.00 8.38 15.98
C ARG A 118 10.58 7.80 15.93
N GLY A 119 10.29 6.94 14.95
CA GLY A 119 8.95 6.42 14.69
C GLY A 119 8.05 7.39 13.92
N ASP A 120 8.60 8.50 13.38
CA ASP A 120 7.85 9.44 12.54
C ASP A 120 7.50 8.79 11.19
N ILE A 121 8.38 7.96 10.62
CA ILE A 121 8.05 7.02 9.57
C ILE A 121 7.59 5.73 10.23
N SER A 122 6.29 5.45 10.17
CA SER A 122 5.62 4.36 10.87
C SER A 122 5.04 3.30 9.97
N GLY A 123 5.25 3.40 8.66
CA GLY A 123 4.72 2.45 7.69
C GLY A 123 5.59 2.24 6.47
N SER A 124 5.25 1.16 5.77
CA SER A 124 5.80 0.82 4.46
C SER A 124 4.67 0.80 3.44
N SER A 125 4.92 1.39 2.29
CA SER A 125 3.99 1.44 1.16
C SER A 125 4.58 0.72 -0.04
N PHE A 126 3.74 0.30 -0.98
CA PHE A 126 4.19 -0.30 -2.23
C PHE A 126 3.32 0.15 -3.41
N GLY A 127 3.97 0.28 -4.56
CA GLY A 127 3.32 0.64 -5.82
C GLY A 127 3.27 -0.56 -6.78
N PHE A 128 2.07 -0.96 -7.21
CA PHE A 128 1.86 -2.17 -8.00
C PHE A 128 0.81 -1.98 -9.10
N ILE A 129 0.74 -2.96 -9.98
CA ILE A 129 -0.36 -3.11 -10.94
C ILE A 129 -0.92 -4.53 -10.81
N ALA A 130 -2.22 -4.65 -10.55
CA ALA A 130 -2.97 -5.88 -10.66
C ALA A 130 -3.97 -5.79 -11.81
N LYS A 131 -4.19 -6.90 -12.53
CA LYS A 131 -5.21 -6.98 -13.57
C LYS A 131 -6.54 -7.39 -12.93
N ASN A 132 -7.66 -7.05 -13.58
CA ASN A 132 -8.97 -7.49 -13.11
C ASN A 132 -9.09 -9.02 -13.05
N GLU A 133 -8.50 -9.72 -14.01
CA GLU A 133 -8.44 -11.19 -14.08
C GLU A 133 -7.61 -11.82 -12.95
N ASP A 134 -6.69 -11.06 -12.35
CA ASP A 134 -5.81 -11.48 -11.25
C ASP A 134 -6.39 -11.09 -9.87
N THR A 135 -7.64 -10.62 -9.83
CA THR A 135 -8.32 -10.22 -8.59
C THR A 135 -9.68 -10.94 -8.47
N VAL A 136 -10.01 -11.32 -7.25
CA VAL A 136 -11.31 -11.95 -6.92
C VAL A 136 -12.09 -11.00 -6.04
N TRP A 137 -13.35 -10.76 -6.38
CA TRP A 137 -14.27 -9.96 -5.58
C TRP A 137 -15.33 -10.86 -4.97
N THR A 138 -15.44 -10.82 -3.63
CA THR A 138 -16.48 -11.49 -2.87
C THR A 138 -17.27 -10.47 -2.07
N LYS A 139 -18.55 -10.77 -1.77
CA LYS A 139 -19.40 -9.88 -1.00
C LYS A 139 -19.69 -10.49 0.37
N GLU A 140 -19.41 -9.75 1.42
CA GLU A 140 -19.69 -10.10 2.80
C GLU A 140 -20.66 -9.05 3.38
N GLY A 141 -21.97 -9.37 3.40
CA GLY A 141 -23.00 -8.38 3.77
C GLY A 141 -22.98 -7.15 2.87
N ASN A 142 -22.71 -5.97 3.45
CA ASN A 142 -22.61 -4.69 2.72
C ASN A 142 -21.19 -4.32 2.31
N LEU A 143 -20.20 -5.18 2.62
CA LEU A 143 -18.81 -4.98 2.32
C LEU A 143 -18.35 -5.88 1.19
N TRP A 144 -17.55 -5.34 0.29
CA TRP A 144 -16.85 -6.13 -0.71
C TRP A 144 -15.44 -6.46 -0.21
N VAL A 145 -14.95 -7.64 -0.55
CA VAL A 145 -13.57 -8.05 -0.32
C VAL A 145 -12.91 -8.23 -1.67
N ARG A 146 -11.86 -7.45 -1.93
CA ARG A 146 -11.00 -7.59 -3.11
C ARG A 146 -9.78 -8.41 -2.73
N THR A 147 -9.67 -9.63 -3.21
CA THR A 147 -8.48 -10.45 -3.03
C THR A 147 -7.61 -10.35 -4.26
N ILE A 148 -6.36 -9.88 -4.10
CA ILE A 148 -5.38 -9.81 -5.19
C ILE A 148 -4.60 -11.12 -5.21
N LYS A 149 -4.71 -11.86 -6.31
CA LYS A 149 -4.07 -13.16 -6.52
C LYS A 149 -2.74 -13.07 -7.26
N ARG A 150 -2.50 -11.96 -7.98
CA ARG A 150 -1.27 -11.78 -8.74
C ARG A 150 -1.01 -10.30 -9.04
N PHE A 151 0.22 -9.87 -8.84
CA PHE A 151 0.71 -8.62 -9.39
C PHE A 151 1.27 -8.82 -10.79
N SER A 152 0.91 -7.95 -11.71
CA SER A 152 1.55 -7.88 -13.02
C SER A 152 2.79 -6.99 -13.04
N LEU A 153 2.94 -6.15 -12.01
CA LEU A 153 4.11 -5.28 -11.80
C LEU A 153 4.19 -4.93 -10.31
N LEU A 154 5.39 -5.03 -9.73
CA LEU A 154 5.77 -4.37 -8.48
C LEU A 154 6.84 -3.34 -8.82
N ARG A 155 6.63 -2.08 -8.48
CA ARG A 155 7.44 -0.98 -8.96
C ARG A 155 8.31 -0.33 -7.90
N GLU A 156 7.75 -0.18 -6.71
CA GLU A 156 8.41 0.53 -5.63
C GLU A 156 7.94 0.05 -4.26
N ILE A 157 8.82 0.23 -3.31
CA ILE A 157 8.57 0.15 -1.88
C ILE A 157 8.89 1.53 -1.31
N THR A 158 8.12 2.01 -0.36
CA THR A 158 8.26 3.37 0.13
C THR A 158 8.14 3.39 1.64
N LEU A 159 9.06 4.08 2.29
CA LEU A 159 8.92 4.48 3.68
C LEU A 159 7.90 5.61 3.76
N THR A 160 6.87 5.48 4.62
CA THR A 160 5.77 6.47 4.69
C THR A 160 5.39 6.81 6.13
N THR A 161 4.96 8.05 6.30
CA THR A 161 4.38 8.56 7.55
C THR A 161 2.89 8.25 7.68
N ASP A 162 2.21 7.85 6.59
CA ASP A 162 0.77 7.62 6.54
C ASP A 162 0.43 6.20 6.06
N PRO A 163 0.52 5.18 6.94
CA PRO A 163 0.16 3.81 6.59
C PRO A 163 -1.37 3.64 6.54
N ALA A 164 -1.88 3.16 5.40
CA ALA A 164 -3.31 2.92 5.17
C ALA A 164 -3.84 1.60 5.78
N TYR A 165 -2.94 0.71 6.21
CA TYR A 165 -3.27 -0.56 6.87
C TYR A 165 -2.75 -0.50 8.30
N THR A 166 -3.56 -0.02 9.22
CA THR A 166 -3.23 0.00 10.64
C THR A 166 -3.99 -1.10 11.37
N GLN A 167 -3.29 -1.94 12.13
CA GLN A 167 -3.95 -2.82 13.10
C GLN A 167 -4.28 -2.01 14.36
N THR A 168 -5.32 -1.20 14.30
CA THR A 168 -5.78 -0.46 15.49
C THR A 168 -7.25 -0.74 15.77
N GLU A 169 -7.68 -0.56 17.03
CA GLU A 169 -9.08 -0.64 17.45
C GLU A 169 -10.04 0.26 16.65
N VAL A 170 -9.48 1.21 15.88
CA VAL A 170 -10.20 2.07 14.94
C VAL A 170 -10.82 1.24 13.80
N SER A 171 -10.18 0.16 13.35
CA SER A 171 -10.74 -0.72 12.33
C SER A 171 -12.01 -1.42 12.80
N VAL A 172 -12.14 -1.74 14.09
CA VAL A 172 -13.34 -2.36 14.68
C VAL A 172 -14.50 -1.35 14.73
N ARG A 173 -14.20 -0.09 15.07
CA ARG A 173 -15.23 0.99 15.04
C ARG A 173 -15.71 1.32 13.64
N SER A 174 -14.83 1.24 12.63
CA SER A 174 -15.23 1.40 11.22
C SER A 174 -16.22 0.31 10.78
N LEU A 175 -16.08 -0.91 11.28
CA LEU A 175 -17.04 -1.99 11.01
C LEU A 175 -18.42 -1.72 11.62
N GLU A 176 -18.50 -1.17 12.83
CA GLU A 176 -19.75 -0.79 13.48
C GLU A 176 -20.44 0.42 12.81
N GLU A 177 -19.67 1.29 12.14
CA GLU A 177 -20.22 2.39 11.34
C GLU A 177 -20.72 1.98 9.95
N MET A 178 -20.44 0.76 9.51
CA MET A 178 -20.77 0.26 8.16
C MET A 178 -22.28 0.13 7.91
N ASP A 179 -23.12 0.03 8.94
CA ASP A 179 -24.58 -0.03 8.81
C ASP A 179 -25.23 1.35 8.60
N LYS A 180 -24.45 2.44 8.70
CA LYS A 180 -24.97 3.78 8.43
C LYS A 180 -25.03 4.08 6.95
N PRO A 181 -26.08 4.76 6.46
CA PRO A 181 -26.16 5.21 5.07
C PRO A 181 -24.93 6.06 4.73
N ILE A 182 -24.34 5.82 3.55
CA ILE A 182 -23.25 6.66 3.03
C ILE A 182 -23.86 8.00 2.64
N GLU A 183 -23.40 9.08 3.25
CA GLU A 183 -23.62 10.43 2.71
C GLU A 183 -22.78 10.58 1.42
N GLU A 184 -23.34 10.19 0.29
CA GLU A 184 -22.63 10.14 -0.99
C GLU A 184 -21.94 11.46 -1.34
N GLU A 185 -22.55 12.58 -1.00
CA GLU A 185 -22.01 13.94 -1.24
C GLU A 185 -20.67 14.21 -0.57
N LYS A 186 -20.40 13.56 0.58
CA LYS A 186 -19.16 13.73 1.35
C LYS A 186 -17.93 13.10 0.65
N TYR A 187 -18.15 12.02 -0.08
CA TYR A 187 -17.09 11.21 -0.71
C TYR A 187 -16.92 11.44 -2.21
N LEU A 188 -17.72 12.36 -2.78
CA LEU A 188 -17.58 12.71 -4.19
C LEU A 188 -16.22 13.36 -4.48
N PRO A 189 -15.52 12.95 -5.54
CA PRO A 189 -14.34 13.66 -6.03
C PRO A 189 -14.63 15.16 -6.21
N TYR A 190 -13.69 16.01 -5.85
CA TYR A 190 -13.86 17.48 -5.91
C TYR A 190 -14.41 17.99 -7.25
N LYS A 191 -13.98 17.40 -8.37
CA LYS A 191 -14.48 17.73 -9.71
C LYS A 191 -15.98 17.45 -9.87
N VAL A 192 -16.47 16.34 -9.28
CA VAL A 192 -17.88 15.96 -9.31
C VAL A 192 -18.70 16.87 -8.39
N LYS A 193 -18.17 17.20 -7.20
CA LYS A 193 -18.80 18.22 -6.32
C LYS A 193 -18.98 19.57 -7.00
N LEU A 194 -17.97 20.04 -7.73
CA LEU A 194 -18.05 21.29 -8.50
C LEU A 194 -19.10 21.23 -9.62
N GLN A 195 -19.25 20.09 -10.28
CA GLN A 195 -20.23 19.91 -11.35
C GLN A 195 -21.65 19.90 -10.82
N LEU A 196 -21.89 19.24 -9.67
CA LEU A 196 -23.19 19.26 -8.98
C LEU A 196 -23.55 20.66 -8.48
N LEU A 197 -22.60 21.42 -7.97
CA LEU A 197 -22.82 22.82 -7.56
C LEU A 197 -23.18 23.71 -8.75
N ARG A 198 -22.55 23.54 -9.92
CA ARG A 198 -22.87 24.29 -11.14
C ARG A 198 -24.27 24.00 -11.70
N ASN A 199 -24.79 22.78 -11.49
CA ASN A 199 -26.12 22.38 -11.97
C ASN A 199 -27.25 22.75 -10.99
N ARG A 200 -26.94 23.31 -9.81
CA ARG A 200 -27.89 23.83 -8.81
C ARG A 200 -28.14 25.33 -8.92
N ILE A 201 -27.45 26.03 -9.82
CA ILE A 201 -27.64 27.46 -10.18
C ILE A 201 -28.36 27.54 -11.52
#